data_de1bf2c71f4bc1a26917dcb875cabe1c
#
_entry.id   de1bf2c71f4bc1a26917dcb875cabe1c
#
_cell.length_a   1.000
_cell.length_b   1.000
_cell.length_c   1.000
_cell.angle_alpha   90.00
_cell.angle_beta   90.00
_cell.angle_gamma   90.00
#
_symmetry.space_group_name_H-M   'P 1'
#
loop_
_entity.id
_entity.type
_entity.pdbx_description
1 polymer ?
#
loop_
_entity_poly.entity_id
_entity_poly.type
_entity_poly.pdbx_seq_one_letter_code
_entity_poly.pdbx_strand_id
1 'polypeptide(L)'
;MLPDYPPTRTENSIDSAAGLEFPDPYRWLESNTEEVQQWQTAQNRLTDDYVKSWPYYEKLKESISNYLVGRASVLLRYANGQWFRLGAIEDKSGVIVADTPYGTGRLIYNLDSENLNTPPSIPWLSPSPDGHILAVGICTDGSENNTIRLIQVDTGELLPNPPLQILMDGWTGGARWLPDNSGFYFQALVGKPENFRQRVMFHSIKDGKQTLLQLPQQDPDYHDYILMMISPDGRYHLAYQGLLETRPIALLDTQHPVPQWQAFITEKNCSVLGHIMGNQLIAVTDIAAPRGRVVAIPLKAEKRNDPQSWVELIPESDIVIRSIT
;
A
#
# COMPACT_ATOMS: atom_id res chain seq x y z
N MET A 1 -21.35 0.29 38.16
CA MET A 1 -20.57 1.44 38.66
C MET A 1 -19.57 1.79 37.58
N LEU A 2 -19.45 3.06 37.19
CA LEU A 2 -18.42 3.45 36.21
C LEU A 2 -17.05 3.31 36.89
N PRO A 3 -16.01 2.88 36.15
CA PRO A 3 -14.67 2.78 36.70
C PRO A 3 -14.15 4.16 37.11
N ASP A 4 -13.29 4.20 38.14
CA ASP A 4 -12.60 5.41 38.55
C ASP A 4 -11.42 5.64 37.59
N TYR A 5 -11.58 6.60 36.68
CA TYR A 5 -10.59 6.89 35.64
C TYR A 5 -9.35 7.55 36.22
N PRO A 6 -8.15 7.20 35.76
CA PRO A 6 -6.93 7.93 36.12
C PRO A 6 -7.08 9.43 35.80
N PRO A 7 -6.57 10.32 36.69
CA PRO A 7 -6.70 11.74 36.49
C PRO A 7 -6.00 12.18 35.18
N THR A 8 -6.69 13.02 34.42
CA THR A 8 -6.16 13.63 33.21
C THR A 8 -6.10 15.12 33.43
N ARG A 9 -4.89 15.69 33.47
CA ARG A 9 -4.75 17.14 33.66
C ARG A 9 -5.25 17.90 32.42
N THR A 10 -5.66 19.12 32.65
CA THR A 10 -6.02 20.05 31.59
C THR A 10 -5.08 21.26 31.59
N GLU A 11 -4.89 21.86 30.42
CA GLU A 11 -4.12 23.10 30.25
C GLU A 11 -4.91 24.13 29.43
N ASN A 12 -4.54 25.42 29.56
CA ASN A 12 -5.14 26.48 28.78
C ASN A 12 -4.43 26.62 27.43
N SER A 13 -4.61 25.62 26.57
CA SER A 13 -4.13 25.63 25.20
C SER A 13 -5.25 25.98 24.24
N ILE A 14 -4.92 26.73 23.21
CA ILE A 14 -5.84 27.09 22.12
C ILE A 14 -5.27 26.51 20.83
N ASP A 15 -6.08 25.81 20.09
CA ASP A 15 -5.75 25.35 18.74
C ASP A 15 -6.53 26.13 17.70
N SER A 16 -6.10 26.10 16.44
CA SER A 16 -6.77 26.76 15.33
C SER A 16 -6.85 25.85 14.11
N ALA A 17 -8.03 25.76 13.52
CA ALA A 17 -8.25 25.06 12.26
C ALA A 17 -9.28 25.79 11.41
N ALA A 18 -9.04 25.86 10.10
CA ALA A 18 -9.93 26.54 9.14
C ALA A 18 -10.31 27.99 9.52
N GLY A 19 -9.41 28.72 10.20
CA GLY A 19 -9.65 30.11 10.64
C GLY A 19 -10.49 30.23 11.91
N LEU A 20 -10.77 29.13 12.62
CA LEU A 20 -11.45 29.10 13.91
C LEU A 20 -10.47 28.78 15.01
N GLU A 21 -10.59 29.48 16.15
CA GLU A 21 -9.85 29.16 17.38
C GLU A 21 -10.77 28.41 18.34
N PHE A 22 -10.23 27.35 18.99
CA PHE A 22 -10.97 26.58 19.98
C PHE A 22 -10.04 26.10 21.11
N PRO A 23 -10.59 25.91 22.34
CA PRO A 23 -9.81 25.34 23.44
C PRO A 23 -9.40 23.90 23.16
N ASP A 24 -8.12 23.60 23.39
CA ASP A 24 -7.58 22.24 23.34
C ASP A 24 -6.89 21.91 24.68
N PRO A 25 -7.65 21.56 25.72
CA PRO A 25 -7.10 21.34 27.05
C PRO A 25 -6.23 20.09 27.17
N TYR A 26 -6.20 19.25 26.16
CA TYR A 26 -5.46 17.99 26.12
C TYR A 26 -4.32 18.00 25.10
N ARG A 27 -3.92 19.15 24.58
CA ARG A 27 -2.81 19.29 23.61
C ARG A 27 -1.53 18.59 24.04
N TRP A 28 -1.25 18.56 25.32
CA TRP A 28 -0.09 17.89 25.89
C TRP A 28 -0.04 16.37 25.58
N LEU A 29 -1.16 15.70 25.34
CA LEU A 29 -1.23 14.28 24.98
C LEU A 29 -0.67 13.98 23.58
N GLU A 30 -0.51 14.97 22.71
CA GLU A 30 0.10 14.81 21.38
C GLU A 30 1.62 14.67 21.45
N SER A 31 2.23 14.95 22.59
CA SER A 31 3.68 14.85 22.80
C SER A 31 4.08 13.43 23.16
N ASN A 32 5.35 13.08 22.88
CA ASN A 32 5.92 11.80 23.32
C ASN A 32 6.79 11.99 24.57
N THR A 33 6.18 12.50 25.65
CA THR A 33 6.85 12.73 26.93
C THR A 33 6.65 11.56 27.90
N GLU A 34 7.48 11.48 28.93
CA GLU A 34 7.33 10.50 30.00
C GLU A 34 5.97 10.63 30.71
N GLU A 35 5.46 11.86 30.88
CA GLU A 35 4.15 12.12 31.45
C GLU A 35 3.03 11.47 30.62
N VAL A 36 3.07 11.59 29.28
CA VAL A 36 2.11 10.97 28.37
C VAL A 36 2.21 9.45 28.46
N GLN A 37 3.41 8.89 28.49
CA GLN A 37 3.61 7.44 28.61
C GLN A 37 3.08 6.88 29.93
N GLN A 38 3.27 7.61 31.04
CA GLN A 38 2.72 7.26 32.35
C GLN A 38 1.19 7.32 32.35
N TRP A 39 0.60 8.35 31.74
CA TRP A 39 -0.84 8.47 31.57
C TRP A 39 -1.40 7.32 30.74
N GLN A 40 -0.81 7.01 29.60
CA GLN A 40 -1.21 5.86 28.75
C GLN A 40 -1.14 4.54 29.53
N THR A 41 -0.07 4.33 30.27
CA THR A 41 0.12 3.12 31.10
C THR A 41 -0.99 2.99 32.14
N ALA A 42 -1.36 4.08 32.80
CA ALA A 42 -2.44 4.08 33.79
C ALA A 42 -3.82 3.79 33.15
N GLN A 43 -4.10 4.36 31.97
CA GLN A 43 -5.33 4.09 31.22
C GLN A 43 -5.38 2.63 30.73
N ASN A 44 -4.27 2.11 30.23
CA ASN A 44 -4.19 0.72 29.79
C ASN A 44 -4.43 -0.26 30.94
N ARG A 45 -3.84 0.02 32.13
CA ARG A 45 -4.08 -0.81 33.32
C ARG A 45 -5.55 -0.84 33.72
N LEU A 46 -6.22 0.31 33.75
CA LEU A 46 -7.64 0.38 34.02
C LEU A 46 -8.46 -0.45 33.01
N THR A 47 -8.15 -0.32 31.74
CA THR A 47 -8.81 -1.08 30.66
C THR A 47 -8.61 -2.58 30.84
N ASP A 48 -7.38 -3.00 31.12
CA ASP A 48 -7.00 -4.39 31.36
C ASP A 48 -7.76 -4.98 32.54
N ASP A 49 -7.77 -4.27 33.67
CA ASP A 49 -8.46 -4.70 34.89
C ASP A 49 -9.98 -4.81 34.65
N TYR A 50 -10.57 -3.84 33.93
CA TYR A 50 -11.99 -3.85 33.58
C TYR A 50 -12.35 -5.02 32.67
N VAL A 51 -11.61 -5.21 31.58
CA VAL A 51 -11.87 -6.29 30.62
C VAL A 51 -11.67 -7.67 31.24
N LYS A 52 -10.60 -7.84 32.04
CA LYS A 52 -10.33 -9.11 32.74
C LYS A 52 -11.33 -9.43 33.85
N SER A 53 -12.01 -8.41 34.38
CA SER A 53 -13.09 -8.63 35.37
C SER A 53 -14.37 -9.24 34.77
N TRP A 54 -14.51 -9.28 33.45
CA TRP A 54 -15.67 -9.85 32.79
C TRP A 54 -15.68 -11.39 32.96
N PRO A 55 -16.80 -11.96 33.48
CA PRO A 55 -16.87 -13.40 33.84
C PRO A 55 -16.57 -14.37 32.69
N TYR A 56 -16.72 -13.92 31.44
CA TYR A 56 -16.50 -14.76 30.26
C TYR A 56 -15.20 -14.45 29.52
N TYR A 57 -14.34 -13.60 30.10
CA TYR A 57 -13.10 -13.16 29.45
C TYR A 57 -12.21 -14.33 29.04
N GLU A 58 -11.89 -15.25 29.97
CA GLU A 58 -11.00 -16.38 29.67
C GLU A 58 -11.60 -17.34 28.62
N LYS A 59 -12.90 -17.58 28.69
CA LYS A 59 -13.61 -18.41 27.71
C LYS A 59 -13.58 -17.78 26.32
N LEU A 60 -13.78 -16.46 26.22
CA LEU A 60 -13.69 -15.75 24.95
C LEU A 60 -12.27 -15.75 24.41
N LYS A 61 -11.28 -15.50 25.26
CA LYS A 61 -9.86 -15.53 24.93
C LYS A 61 -9.44 -16.89 24.37
N GLU A 62 -9.83 -17.99 25.04
CA GLU A 62 -9.59 -19.34 24.56
C GLU A 62 -10.25 -19.60 23.18
N SER A 63 -11.52 -19.20 23.02
CA SER A 63 -12.24 -19.31 21.76
C SER A 63 -11.52 -18.56 20.64
N ILE A 64 -11.14 -17.31 20.86
CA ILE A 64 -10.42 -16.48 19.87
C ILE A 64 -9.09 -17.15 19.53
N SER A 65 -8.33 -17.62 20.52
CA SER A 65 -7.04 -18.29 20.30
C SER A 65 -7.20 -19.51 19.39
N ASN A 66 -8.27 -20.29 19.55
CA ASN A 66 -8.55 -21.45 18.69
C ASN A 66 -8.87 -21.06 17.24
N TYR A 67 -9.41 -19.87 16.99
CA TYR A 67 -9.63 -19.35 15.64
C TYR A 67 -8.38 -18.72 15.02
N LEU A 68 -7.48 -18.16 15.84
CA LEU A 68 -6.25 -17.54 15.38
C LEU A 68 -5.16 -18.55 15.02
N VAL A 69 -5.22 -19.79 15.52
CA VAL A 69 -4.23 -20.82 15.23
C VAL A 69 -4.32 -21.26 13.77
N GLY A 70 -3.45 -20.72 12.96
CA GLY A 70 -2.88 -21.38 11.76
C GLY A 70 -3.76 -21.55 10.53
N ARG A 71 -4.86 -20.81 10.35
CA ARG A 71 -5.83 -21.15 9.29
C ARG A 71 -6.02 -20.17 8.15
N ALA A 72 -5.50 -18.98 8.21
CA ALA A 72 -5.62 -18.05 7.10
C ALA A 72 -4.29 -17.93 6.38
N SER A 73 -4.23 -18.41 5.13
CA SER A 73 -3.20 -17.95 4.21
C SER A 73 -3.47 -16.49 3.91
N VAL A 74 -2.76 -15.63 4.60
CA VAL A 74 -2.86 -14.18 4.40
C VAL A 74 -1.90 -13.80 3.28
N LEU A 75 -2.28 -12.85 2.45
CA LEU A 75 -1.45 -12.33 1.35
C LEU A 75 -1.07 -13.38 0.30
N LEU A 76 -2.02 -14.19 -0.14
CA LEU A 76 -1.78 -15.16 -1.21
C LEU A 76 -1.41 -14.46 -2.52
N ARG A 77 -0.27 -14.83 -3.12
CA ARG A 77 0.22 -14.32 -4.41
C ARG A 77 0.65 -15.48 -5.29
N TYR A 78 0.53 -15.29 -6.60
CA TYR A 78 0.92 -16.26 -7.60
C TYR A 78 1.89 -15.64 -8.61
N ALA A 79 2.97 -16.35 -8.94
CA ALA A 79 3.86 -16.02 -10.04
C ALA A 79 4.51 -17.29 -10.57
N ASN A 80 4.53 -17.44 -11.87
CA ASN A 80 5.27 -18.48 -12.61
C ASN A 80 5.11 -19.91 -12.03
N GLY A 81 3.88 -20.34 -11.79
CA GLY A 81 3.60 -21.70 -11.26
C GLY A 81 3.76 -21.85 -9.75
N GLN A 82 4.17 -20.80 -9.03
CA GLN A 82 4.42 -20.81 -7.59
C GLN A 82 3.43 -19.94 -6.84
N TRP A 83 3.06 -20.36 -5.63
CA TRP A 83 2.21 -19.65 -4.71
C TRP A 83 3.01 -19.17 -3.50
N PHE A 84 2.89 -17.90 -3.19
CA PHE A 84 3.53 -17.21 -2.06
C PHE A 84 2.47 -16.84 -1.03
N ARG A 85 2.72 -17.11 0.24
CA ARG A 85 1.79 -16.78 1.32
C ARG A 85 2.51 -16.59 2.66
N LEU A 86 1.84 -15.93 3.59
CA LEU A 86 2.25 -15.97 4.99
C LEU A 86 1.75 -17.26 5.64
N GLY A 87 2.53 -17.79 6.56
CA GLY A 87 2.18 -18.98 7.32
C GLY A 87 3.30 -19.43 8.24
N ALA A 88 3.13 -20.61 8.82
CA ALA A 88 4.14 -21.23 9.66
C ALA A 88 4.44 -22.64 9.18
N ILE A 89 5.72 -23.05 9.30
CA ILE A 89 6.19 -24.42 9.15
C ILE A 89 6.94 -24.77 10.43
N GLU A 90 6.51 -25.85 11.08
CA GLU A 90 6.92 -26.15 12.45
C GLU A 90 6.59 -24.93 13.35
N ASP A 91 7.53 -24.44 14.15
CA ASP A 91 7.33 -23.29 15.03
C ASP A 91 7.86 -21.96 14.44
N LYS A 92 8.18 -21.93 13.12
CA LYS A 92 8.73 -20.74 12.45
C LYS A 92 7.70 -20.09 11.57
N SER A 93 7.43 -18.81 11.82
CA SER A 93 6.52 -17.99 11.04
C SER A 93 7.24 -17.18 9.95
N GLY A 94 6.59 -17.03 8.79
CA GLY A 94 7.20 -16.25 7.72
C GLY A 94 6.55 -16.44 6.36
N VAL A 95 7.35 -16.34 5.29
CA VAL A 95 6.88 -16.48 3.92
C VAL A 95 7.14 -17.90 3.43
N ILE A 96 6.09 -18.51 2.91
CA ILE A 96 6.09 -19.87 2.35
C ILE A 96 5.88 -19.77 0.84
N VAL A 97 6.68 -20.55 0.08
CA VAL A 97 6.45 -20.82 -1.34
C VAL A 97 6.00 -22.27 -1.52
N ALA A 98 4.99 -22.49 -2.39
CA ALA A 98 4.41 -23.81 -2.64
C ALA A 98 3.90 -23.93 -4.07
N ASP A 99 3.72 -25.17 -4.56
CA ASP A 99 3.16 -25.43 -5.90
C ASP A 99 1.63 -25.27 -5.95
N THR A 100 0.97 -25.24 -4.79
CA THR A 100 -0.47 -25.04 -4.68
C THR A 100 -0.79 -24.00 -3.59
N PRO A 101 -1.95 -23.32 -3.64
CA PRO A 101 -2.29 -22.25 -2.70
C PRO A 101 -2.21 -22.65 -1.22
N TYR A 102 -2.53 -23.90 -0.93
CA TYR A 102 -2.61 -24.46 0.43
C TYR A 102 -1.66 -25.61 0.67
N GLY A 103 -0.72 -25.86 -0.28
CA GLY A 103 0.31 -26.88 -0.12
C GLY A 103 1.24 -26.60 1.05
N THR A 104 1.91 -27.64 1.57
CA THR A 104 2.88 -27.50 2.68
C THR A 104 3.95 -26.49 2.33
N GLY A 105 4.55 -26.61 1.16
CA GLY A 105 5.55 -25.68 0.66
C GLY A 105 6.85 -25.67 1.48
N ARG A 106 7.62 -24.61 1.27
CA ARG A 106 8.92 -24.35 1.88
C ARG A 106 8.97 -22.94 2.46
N LEU A 107 9.45 -22.78 3.68
CA LEU A 107 9.72 -21.48 4.29
C LEU A 107 10.94 -20.85 3.60
N ILE A 108 10.76 -19.70 2.98
CA ILE A 108 11.82 -18.96 2.28
C ILE A 108 12.29 -17.73 3.05
N TYR A 109 11.50 -17.29 4.02
CA TYR A 109 11.87 -16.19 4.90
C TYR A 109 11.28 -16.41 6.28
N ASN A 110 12.15 -16.45 7.30
CA ASN A 110 11.73 -16.60 8.69
C ASN A 110 11.68 -15.22 9.37
N LEU A 111 10.50 -14.82 9.85
CA LEU A 111 10.30 -13.55 10.56
C LEU A 111 11.09 -13.48 11.87
N ASP A 112 11.29 -14.61 12.55
CA ASP A 112 12.04 -14.65 13.82
C ASP A 112 13.52 -14.25 13.63
N SER A 113 14.03 -14.28 12.39
CA SER A 113 15.41 -13.86 12.07
C SER A 113 15.64 -12.36 12.21
N GLU A 114 14.60 -11.55 12.27
CA GLU A 114 14.72 -10.09 12.45
C GLU A 114 15.15 -9.70 13.88
N ASN A 115 15.10 -10.62 14.86
CA ASN A 115 15.58 -10.44 16.26
C ASN A 115 15.08 -9.14 16.92
N LEU A 116 13.81 -8.81 16.75
CA LEU A 116 13.22 -7.57 17.23
C LEU A 116 12.50 -7.75 18.56
N ASN A 117 12.44 -6.69 19.35
CA ASN A 117 11.68 -6.66 20.61
C ASN A 117 10.15 -6.77 20.39
N THR A 118 9.68 -6.34 19.23
CA THR A 118 8.28 -6.44 18.81
C THR A 118 8.20 -7.39 17.62
N PRO A 119 7.24 -8.35 17.60
CA PRO A 119 7.08 -9.23 16.46
C PRO A 119 6.90 -8.44 15.16
N PRO A 120 7.73 -8.67 14.14
CA PRO A 120 7.58 -7.99 12.86
C PRO A 120 6.32 -8.46 12.13
N SER A 121 5.77 -7.61 11.29
CA SER A 121 4.66 -7.94 10.40
C SER A 121 5.04 -7.73 8.93
N ILE A 122 4.37 -8.48 8.05
CA ILE A 122 4.53 -8.36 6.60
C ILE A 122 3.22 -7.81 6.03
N PRO A 123 3.14 -6.52 5.70
CA PRO A 123 1.93 -5.93 5.13
C PRO A 123 1.67 -6.33 3.67
N TRP A 124 2.69 -6.72 2.92
CA TRP A 124 2.55 -7.11 1.53
C TRP A 124 3.66 -8.06 1.04
N LEU A 125 3.32 -8.85 0.02
CA LEU A 125 4.21 -9.71 -0.76
C LEU A 125 4.07 -9.36 -2.24
N SER A 126 5.17 -9.28 -2.96
CA SER A 126 5.18 -9.01 -4.39
C SER A 126 6.27 -9.84 -5.10
N PRO A 127 5.92 -11.03 -5.62
CA PRO A 127 6.86 -11.84 -6.40
C PRO A 127 7.14 -11.18 -7.75
N SER A 128 8.38 -11.37 -8.26
CA SER A 128 8.72 -11.04 -9.63
C SER A 128 7.90 -11.90 -10.60
N PRO A 129 7.62 -11.43 -11.82
CA PRO A 129 6.86 -12.20 -12.82
C PRO A 129 7.39 -13.59 -13.11
N ASP A 130 8.70 -13.77 -13.09
CA ASP A 130 9.37 -15.07 -13.26
C ASP A 130 9.41 -15.94 -11.97
N GLY A 131 8.98 -15.41 -10.84
CA GLY A 131 8.94 -16.10 -9.56
C GLY A 131 10.29 -16.31 -8.87
N HIS A 132 11.38 -15.73 -9.38
CA HIS A 132 12.74 -15.95 -8.83
C HIS A 132 13.09 -14.99 -7.68
N ILE A 133 12.48 -13.83 -7.64
CA ILE A 133 12.70 -12.83 -6.58
C ILE A 133 11.36 -12.51 -5.92
N LEU A 134 11.37 -12.46 -4.59
CA LEU A 134 10.22 -11.97 -3.82
C LEU A 134 10.60 -10.67 -3.12
N ALA A 135 9.86 -9.60 -3.39
CA ALA A 135 9.90 -8.39 -2.59
C ALA A 135 8.86 -8.48 -1.47
N VAL A 136 9.28 -8.15 -0.24
CA VAL A 136 8.40 -8.14 0.94
C VAL A 136 8.58 -6.84 1.71
N GLY A 137 7.48 -6.28 2.21
CA GLY A 137 7.52 -5.20 3.19
C GLY A 137 7.67 -5.76 4.60
N ILE A 138 8.58 -5.21 5.40
CA ILE A 138 8.76 -5.57 6.80
C ILE A 138 8.48 -4.35 7.67
N CYS A 139 7.47 -4.44 8.53
CA CYS A 139 7.16 -3.48 9.58
C CYS A 139 7.68 -4.01 10.91
N THR A 140 8.45 -3.20 11.64
CA THR A 140 9.19 -3.62 12.84
C THR A 140 8.74 -2.95 14.13
N ASP A 141 7.86 -1.96 14.04
CA ASP A 141 7.47 -1.08 15.16
C ASP A 141 5.97 -1.04 15.43
N GLY A 142 5.19 -1.87 14.70
CA GLY A 142 3.73 -1.89 14.81
C GLY A 142 3.02 -0.71 14.13
N SER A 143 3.78 0.19 13.47
CA SER A 143 3.24 1.22 12.59
C SER A 143 2.87 0.61 11.22
N GLU A 144 2.41 1.43 10.29
CA GLU A 144 2.25 1.01 8.90
C GLU A 144 3.52 1.20 8.06
N ASN A 145 4.56 1.82 8.66
CA ASN A 145 5.83 2.04 8.00
C ASN A 145 6.58 0.73 7.82
N ASN A 146 7.05 0.49 6.61
CA ASN A 146 7.77 -0.74 6.30
C ASN A 146 8.98 -0.49 5.40
N THR A 147 9.91 -1.42 5.40
CA THR A 147 11.09 -1.43 4.54
C THR A 147 11.09 -2.68 3.66
N ILE A 148 11.70 -2.60 2.49
CA ILE A 148 11.72 -3.72 1.53
C ILE A 148 12.85 -4.68 1.85
N ARG A 149 12.55 -5.99 1.84
CA ARG A 149 13.53 -7.06 1.69
C ARG A 149 13.32 -7.70 0.32
N LEU A 150 14.42 -8.05 -0.33
CA LEU A 150 14.43 -8.83 -1.57
C LEU A 150 14.99 -10.21 -1.25
N ILE A 151 14.23 -11.25 -1.58
CA ILE A 151 14.54 -12.63 -1.26
C ILE A 151 14.71 -13.41 -2.55
N GLN A 152 15.85 -14.10 -2.71
CA GLN A 152 16.02 -15.09 -3.76
C GLN A 152 15.15 -16.31 -3.44
N VAL A 153 14.16 -16.60 -4.27
CA VAL A 153 13.14 -17.60 -3.96
C VAL A 153 13.73 -18.99 -3.81
N ASP A 154 14.66 -19.39 -4.67
CA ASP A 154 15.23 -20.74 -4.66
C ASP A 154 16.04 -21.05 -3.40
N THR A 155 16.81 -20.09 -2.90
CA THR A 155 17.74 -20.27 -1.76
C THR A 155 17.18 -19.73 -0.44
N GLY A 156 16.26 -18.77 -0.48
CA GLY A 156 15.82 -18.02 0.70
C GLY A 156 16.80 -16.92 1.15
N GLU A 157 17.88 -16.70 0.39
CA GLU A 157 18.87 -15.68 0.74
C GLU A 157 18.37 -14.27 0.43
N LEU A 158 18.77 -13.31 1.26
CA LEU A 158 18.51 -11.91 1.02
C LEU A 158 19.43 -11.38 -0.07
N LEU A 159 18.85 -10.71 -1.06
CA LEU A 159 19.62 -10.04 -2.10
C LEU A 159 20.27 -8.76 -1.53
N PRO A 160 21.46 -8.40 -2.01
CA PRO A 160 22.15 -7.17 -1.63
C PRO A 160 21.41 -5.95 -2.19
N ASN A 161 21.66 -4.79 -1.55
CA ASN A 161 21.19 -3.47 -1.99
C ASN A 161 19.66 -3.34 -2.18
N PRO A 162 18.82 -3.79 -1.24
CA PRO A 162 17.40 -3.52 -1.32
C PRO A 162 17.14 -2.00 -1.23
N PRO A 163 15.95 -1.52 -1.63
CA PRO A 163 15.55 -0.16 -1.33
C PRO A 163 15.60 0.13 0.18
N LEU A 164 16.22 1.25 0.57
CA LEU A 164 16.38 1.63 1.98
C LEU A 164 15.30 2.62 2.45
N GLN A 165 14.47 3.11 1.54
CA GLN A 165 13.41 4.06 1.85
C GLN A 165 12.29 3.38 2.64
N ILE A 166 11.67 4.16 3.52
CA ILE A 166 10.48 3.76 4.24
C ILE A 166 9.28 3.89 3.30
N LEU A 167 8.43 2.85 3.28
CA LEU A 167 7.13 2.88 2.65
C LEU A 167 6.08 3.03 3.75
N MET A 168 5.05 3.83 3.50
CA MET A 168 3.87 3.85 4.34
C MET A 168 2.86 2.85 3.77
N ASP A 169 2.34 2.00 4.61
CA ASP A 169 1.32 0.97 4.38
C ASP A 169 1.59 -0.07 3.26
N GLY A 170 0.65 -0.98 3.13
CA GLY A 170 0.61 -2.00 2.07
C GLY A 170 -0.51 -1.78 1.04
N TRP A 171 -1.29 -0.72 1.13
CA TRP A 171 -2.47 -0.48 0.30
C TRP A 171 -2.14 -0.30 -1.16
N THR A 172 -1.02 0.33 -1.45
CA THR A 172 -0.54 0.54 -2.81
C THR A 172 0.15 -0.68 -3.41
N GLY A 173 0.23 -1.78 -2.64
CA GLY A 173 0.65 -3.09 -3.12
C GLY A 173 2.16 -3.29 -3.22
N GLY A 174 2.96 -2.46 -2.54
CA GLY A 174 4.40 -2.65 -2.44
C GLY A 174 5.14 -2.47 -3.78
N ALA A 175 5.83 -3.51 -4.23
CA ALA A 175 6.60 -3.50 -5.47
C ALA A 175 5.70 -3.79 -6.69
N ARG A 176 5.80 -2.94 -7.72
CA ARG A 176 5.16 -3.14 -9.03
C ARG A 176 6.23 -3.49 -10.05
N TRP A 177 6.41 -4.79 -10.28
CA TRP A 177 7.43 -5.32 -11.16
C TRP A 177 7.22 -4.99 -12.62
N LEU A 178 8.32 -4.75 -13.34
CA LEU A 178 8.33 -4.79 -14.79
C LEU A 178 8.20 -6.24 -15.27
N PRO A 179 7.49 -6.50 -16.38
CA PRO A 179 7.30 -7.86 -16.91
C PRO A 179 8.60 -8.59 -17.27
N ASP A 180 9.68 -7.85 -17.55
CA ASP A 180 11.01 -8.39 -17.86
C ASP A 180 11.88 -8.66 -16.63
N ASN A 181 11.34 -8.48 -15.41
CA ASN A 181 12.02 -8.64 -14.13
C ASN A 181 13.22 -7.70 -13.90
N SER A 182 13.45 -6.70 -14.74
CA SER A 182 14.60 -5.79 -14.64
C SER A 182 14.52 -4.86 -13.43
N GLY A 183 13.34 -4.68 -12.86
CA GLY A 183 13.12 -3.82 -11.71
C GLY A 183 11.65 -3.66 -11.35
N PHE A 184 11.38 -2.75 -10.43
CA PHE A 184 10.03 -2.46 -9.98
C PHE A 184 9.87 -1.01 -9.51
N TYR A 185 8.63 -0.53 -9.60
CA TYR A 185 8.22 0.72 -8.97
C TYR A 185 7.73 0.47 -7.54
N PHE A 186 7.98 1.43 -6.67
CA PHE A 186 7.47 1.43 -5.30
C PHE A 186 7.21 2.87 -4.84
N GLN A 187 6.35 3.03 -3.84
CA GLN A 187 6.12 4.32 -3.20
C GLN A 187 6.99 4.45 -1.97
N ALA A 188 7.78 5.53 -1.91
CA ALA A 188 8.64 5.83 -0.78
C ALA A 188 8.20 7.11 -0.08
N LEU A 189 8.42 7.17 1.24
CA LEU A 189 8.37 8.40 2.00
C LEU A 189 9.69 9.15 1.78
N VAL A 190 9.60 10.35 1.23
CA VAL A 190 10.76 11.19 0.92
C VAL A 190 10.61 12.51 1.68
N GLY A 191 11.70 13.00 2.27
CA GLY A 191 11.74 14.23 3.05
C GLY A 191 12.14 14.00 4.50
N LYS A 192 11.79 14.94 5.37
CA LYS A 192 12.01 14.84 6.81
C LYS A 192 10.74 14.32 7.51
N PRO A 193 10.85 13.75 8.72
CA PRO A 193 9.69 13.22 9.44
C PRO A 193 8.52 14.21 9.57
N GLU A 194 8.83 15.49 9.72
CA GLU A 194 7.83 16.55 9.88
C GLU A 194 7.12 16.89 8.55
N ASN A 195 7.65 16.42 7.43
CA ASN A 195 7.16 16.77 6.11
C ASN A 195 7.43 15.67 5.08
N PHE A 196 7.10 14.44 5.41
CA PHE A 196 7.17 13.35 4.46
C PHE A 196 6.19 13.56 3.30
N ARG A 197 6.64 13.17 2.11
CA ARG A 197 5.83 13.12 0.89
C ARG A 197 5.97 11.74 0.27
N GLN A 198 4.87 11.18 -0.20
CA GLN A 198 4.91 9.97 -1.00
C GLN A 198 5.42 10.28 -2.40
N ARG A 199 6.39 9.53 -2.85
CA ARG A 199 6.98 9.66 -4.19
C ARG A 199 7.21 8.29 -4.79
N VAL A 200 7.02 8.18 -6.09
CA VAL A 200 7.33 6.95 -6.81
C VAL A 200 8.82 6.88 -7.09
N MET A 201 9.40 5.76 -6.77
CA MET A 201 10.77 5.39 -7.08
C MET A 201 10.79 4.15 -7.97
N PHE A 202 11.82 4.04 -8.78
CA PHE A 202 12.16 2.82 -9.51
C PHE A 202 13.41 2.19 -8.92
N HIS A 203 13.37 0.88 -8.68
CA HIS A 203 14.50 0.07 -8.25
C HIS A 203 14.92 -0.86 -9.36
N SER A 204 16.20 -0.78 -9.78
CA SER A 204 16.81 -1.66 -10.77
C SER A 204 17.43 -2.87 -10.09
N ILE A 205 17.05 -4.07 -10.50
CA ILE A 205 17.61 -5.31 -9.94
C ILE A 205 19.07 -5.50 -10.34
N LYS A 206 19.45 -5.06 -11.54
CA LYS A 206 20.78 -5.26 -12.10
C LYS A 206 21.90 -4.62 -11.25
N ASP A 207 21.68 -3.43 -10.77
CA ASP A 207 22.71 -2.60 -10.11
C ASP A 207 22.27 -2.04 -8.75
N GLY A 208 21.05 -2.34 -8.30
CA GLY A 208 20.48 -1.84 -7.06
C GLY A 208 20.18 -0.33 -7.06
N LYS A 209 20.29 0.32 -8.23
CA LYS A 209 20.09 1.76 -8.34
C LYS A 209 18.63 2.12 -8.14
N GLN A 210 18.42 3.20 -7.39
CA GLN A 210 17.10 3.76 -7.14
C GLN A 210 16.99 5.12 -7.81
N THR A 211 15.89 5.35 -8.51
CA THR A 211 15.65 6.58 -9.25
C THR A 211 14.30 7.17 -8.85
N LEU A 212 14.29 8.40 -8.37
CA LEU A 212 13.07 9.16 -8.12
C LEU A 212 12.41 9.54 -9.46
N LEU A 213 11.14 9.17 -9.63
CA LEU A 213 10.38 9.56 -10.81
C LEU A 213 9.94 11.02 -10.72
N GLN A 214 10.06 11.71 -11.84
CA GLN A 214 9.48 13.04 -12.04
C GLN A 214 8.20 12.85 -12.87
N LEU A 215 7.06 12.81 -12.20
CA LEU A 215 5.77 12.58 -12.85
C LEU A 215 5.12 13.93 -13.18
N PRO A 216 4.70 14.15 -14.44
CA PRO A 216 3.92 15.33 -14.79
C PRO A 216 2.58 15.32 -14.04
N GLN A 217 2.13 16.50 -13.65
CA GLN A 217 0.89 16.73 -12.88
C GLN A 217 0.86 16.15 -11.45
N GLN A 218 1.92 15.54 -10.97
CA GLN A 218 2.00 15.20 -9.56
C GLN A 218 2.01 16.50 -8.74
N ASP A 219 1.01 16.67 -7.90
CA ASP A 219 0.96 17.79 -6.97
C ASP A 219 1.99 17.56 -5.87
N PRO A 220 3.01 18.43 -5.71
CA PRO A 220 4.04 18.26 -4.70
C PRO A 220 3.53 18.40 -3.27
N ASP A 221 2.41 19.11 -3.07
CA ASP A 221 1.83 19.37 -1.76
C ASP A 221 0.69 18.39 -1.41
N TYR A 222 0.31 17.55 -2.35
CA TYR A 222 -0.75 16.57 -2.16
C TYR A 222 -0.18 15.25 -1.61
N HIS A 223 -0.73 14.80 -0.49
CA HIS A 223 -0.35 13.53 0.17
C HIS A 223 -1.06 12.30 -0.41
N ASP A 224 -1.37 12.35 -1.71
CA ASP A 224 -2.13 11.30 -2.33
C ASP A 224 -1.30 10.07 -2.72
N TYR A 225 -1.97 8.94 -2.66
CA TYR A 225 -1.43 7.68 -3.14
C TYR A 225 -1.20 7.72 -4.64
N ILE A 226 -0.05 7.21 -5.07
CA ILE A 226 0.24 6.99 -6.48
C ILE A 226 0.34 5.49 -6.74
N LEU A 227 -0.58 4.97 -7.51
CA LEU A 227 -0.59 3.57 -7.94
C LEU A 227 0.05 3.46 -9.34
N MET A 228 1.05 2.58 -9.47
CA MET A 228 1.64 2.27 -10.76
C MET A 228 0.93 1.09 -11.41
N MET A 229 0.57 1.24 -12.68
CA MET A 229 0.06 0.17 -13.52
C MET A 229 0.99 0.01 -14.73
N ILE A 230 1.25 -1.24 -15.10
CA ILE A 230 2.10 -1.58 -16.24
C ILE A 230 1.30 -2.49 -17.14
N SER A 231 1.32 -2.24 -18.45
CA SER A 231 0.69 -3.15 -19.41
C SER A 231 1.36 -4.52 -19.40
N PRO A 232 0.64 -5.61 -19.72
CA PRO A 232 1.20 -6.95 -19.69
C PRO A 232 2.44 -7.15 -20.57
N ASP A 233 2.55 -6.39 -21.66
CA ASP A 233 3.70 -6.38 -22.56
C ASP A 233 4.84 -5.43 -22.12
N GLY A 234 4.67 -4.71 -21.01
CA GLY A 234 5.65 -3.77 -20.49
C GLY A 234 5.79 -2.46 -21.28
N ARG A 235 4.95 -2.24 -22.29
CA ARG A 235 5.05 -1.06 -23.14
C ARG A 235 4.56 0.21 -22.44
N TYR A 236 3.37 0.16 -21.86
CA TYR A 236 2.73 1.33 -21.26
C TYR A 236 2.81 1.26 -19.73
N HIS A 237 3.31 2.33 -19.13
CA HIS A 237 3.27 2.51 -17.68
C HIS A 237 2.37 3.70 -17.36
N LEU A 238 1.42 3.52 -16.45
CA LEU A 238 0.51 4.55 -15.95
C LEU A 238 0.81 4.84 -14.49
N ALA A 239 0.84 6.12 -14.15
CA ALA A 239 0.82 6.57 -12.76
C ALA A 239 -0.58 7.13 -12.45
N TYR A 240 -1.29 6.47 -11.56
CA TYR A 240 -2.58 6.92 -11.04
C TYR A 240 -2.36 7.71 -9.76
N GLN A 241 -3.11 8.78 -9.57
CA GLN A 241 -3.14 9.55 -8.32
C GLN A 241 -4.56 9.57 -7.76
N GLY A 242 -4.67 9.56 -6.44
CA GLY A 242 -5.94 9.62 -5.71
C GLY A 242 -6.38 8.27 -5.16
N LEU A 243 -7.04 8.31 -4.01
CA LEU A 243 -7.67 7.15 -3.39
C LEU A 243 -9.17 7.08 -3.70
N LEU A 244 -9.87 8.21 -3.66
CA LEU A 244 -11.30 8.30 -3.91
C LEU A 244 -11.60 8.76 -5.34
N GLU A 245 -10.91 9.80 -5.80
CA GLU A 245 -10.98 10.33 -7.16
C GLU A 245 -9.73 9.89 -7.92
N THR A 246 -9.64 8.59 -8.20
CA THR A 246 -8.46 7.98 -8.78
C THR A 246 -8.42 8.25 -10.29
N ARG A 247 -7.37 8.88 -10.78
CA ARG A 247 -7.16 9.13 -12.21
C ARG A 247 -5.72 8.93 -12.65
N PRO A 248 -5.46 8.50 -13.88
CA PRO A 248 -4.10 8.41 -14.39
C PRO A 248 -3.57 9.82 -14.69
N ILE A 249 -2.55 10.26 -13.96
CA ILE A 249 -1.93 11.57 -14.13
C ILE A 249 -0.80 11.59 -15.15
N ALA A 250 -0.16 10.43 -15.37
CA ALA A 250 0.97 10.31 -16.27
C ALA A 250 1.02 8.97 -17.00
N LEU A 251 1.51 9.00 -18.23
CA LEU A 251 1.74 7.85 -19.09
C LEU A 251 3.18 7.85 -19.60
N LEU A 252 3.82 6.70 -19.59
CA LEU A 252 5.07 6.42 -20.30
C LEU A 252 4.80 5.36 -21.39
N ASP A 253 5.16 5.65 -22.65
CA ASP A 253 5.27 4.64 -23.71
C ASP A 253 6.75 4.31 -23.88
N THR A 254 7.16 3.11 -23.49
CA THR A 254 8.56 2.66 -23.55
C THR A 254 9.07 2.45 -24.98
N GLN A 255 8.16 2.29 -25.94
CA GLN A 255 8.47 2.12 -27.38
C GLN A 255 8.52 3.47 -28.14
N HIS A 256 8.23 4.59 -27.46
CA HIS A 256 8.39 5.89 -28.08
C HIS A 256 9.87 6.16 -28.36
N PRO A 257 10.25 6.77 -29.50
CA PRO A 257 11.66 7.06 -29.85
C PRO A 257 12.44 7.83 -28.75
N VAL A 258 11.75 8.64 -27.96
CA VAL A 258 12.25 9.31 -26.77
C VAL A 258 11.29 9.00 -25.63
N PRO A 259 11.51 7.90 -24.89
CA PRO A 259 10.63 7.52 -23.79
C PRO A 259 10.68 8.59 -22.69
N GLN A 260 9.53 9.18 -22.38
CA GLN A 260 9.38 10.15 -21.30
C GLN A 260 7.96 10.12 -20.76
N TRP A 261 7.82 10.43 -19.47
CA TRP A 261 6.53 10.59 -18.85
C TRP A 261 5.78 11.77 -19.44
N GLN A 262 4.55 11.54 -19.87
CA GLN A 262 3.68 12.55 -20.48
C GLN A 262 2.42 12.69 -19.63
N ALA A 263 1.88 13.91 -19.55
CA ALA A 263 0.63 14.17 -18.87
C ALA A 263 -0.52 13.33 -19.45
N PHE A 264 -1.35 12.77 -18.55
CA PHE A 264 -2.55 12.03 -18.89
C PHE A 264 -3.67 12.51 -17.97
N ILE A 265 -4.92 12.48 -18.41
CA ILE A 265 -6.10 13.02 -17.75
C ILE A 265 -5.79 14.29 -16.94
N THR A 266 -5.86 15.43 -17.63
CA THR A 266 -5.51 16.73 -17.02
C THR A 266 -6.65 17.34 -16.21
N GLU A 267 -7.88 16.83 -16.39
CA GLU A 267 -9.04 17.22 -15.62
C GLU A 267 -8.84 16.81 -14.15
N LYS A 268 -9.14 17.74 -13.23
CA LYS A 268 -9.14 17.48 -11.80
C LYS A 268 -10.57 17.15 -11.34
N ASN A 269 -10.72 16.60 -10.17
CA ASN A 269 -12.02 16.23 -9.56
C ASN A 269 -12.81 15.24 -10.46
N CYS A 270 -12.14 14.23 -10.96
CA CYS A 270 -12.74 13.16 -11.73
C CYS A 270 -12.11 11.81 -11.38
N SER A 271 -12.85 10.76 -11.63
CA SER A 271 -12.38 9.39 -11.54
C SER A 271 -12.25 8.76 -12.93
N VAL A 272 -11.11 8.15 -13.19
CA VAL A 272 -10.86 7.34 -14.38
C VAL A 272 -10.04 6.13 -13.93
N LEU A 273 -10.67 4.99 -13.78
CA LEU A 273 -10.01 3.78 -13.28
C LEU A 273 -10.30 2.61 -14.21
N GLY A 274 -9.25 1.91 -14.64
CA GLY A 274 -9.40 0.80 -15.58
C GLY A 274 -8.12 0.03 -15.84
N HIS A 275 -8.14 -0.75 -16.92
CA HIS A 275 -7.05 -1.65 -17.31
C HIS A 275 -6.57 -1.37 -18.72
N ILE A 276 -5.25 -1.52 -18.93
CA ILE A 276 -4.66 -1.40 -20.27
C ILE A 276 -4.95 -2.67 -21.06
N MET A 277 -5.58 -2.51 -22.22
CA MET A 277 -5.84 -3.57 -23.20
C MET A 277 -5.30 -3.15 -24.57
N GLY A 278 -4.17 -3.71 -24.95
CA GLY A 278 -3.44 -3.29 -26.14
C GLY A 278 -3.04 -1.81 -26.10
N ASN A 279 -3.54 -1.01 -27.04
CA ASN A 279 -3.25 0.42 -27.13
C ASN A 279 -4.34 1.31 -26.52
N GLN A 280 -5.18 0.77 -25.66
CA GLN A 280 -6.29 1.47 -25.03
C GLN A 280 -6.31 1.24 -23.53
N LEU A 281 -6.81 2.24 -22.79
CA LEU A 281 -7.25 2.10 -21.41
C LEU A 281 -8.76 1.89 -21.43
N ILE A 282 -9.23 0.72 -21.02
CA ILE A 282 -10.64 0.47 -20.78
C ILE A 282 -10.93 0.89 -19.34
N ALA A 283 -11.75 1.90 -19.15
CA ALA A 283 -11.92 2.52 -17.85
C ALA A 283 -13.38 2.87 -17.54
N VAL A 284 -13.71 2.85 -16.25
CA VAL A 284 -14.88 3.55 -15.73
C VAL A 284 -14.49 5.00 -15.48
N THR A 285 -15.36 5.92 -15.83
CA THR A 285 -15.17 7.36 -15.57
C THR A 285 -16.49 8.03 -15.19
N ASP A 286 -16.40 9.02 -14.32
CA ASP A 286 -17.51 9.93 -13.96
C ASP A 286 -17.53 11.22 -14.82
N ILE A 287 -16.54 11.40 -15.69
CA ILE A 287 -16.50 12.55 -16.61
C ILE A 287 -17.73 12.55 -17.49
N ALA A 288 -18.56 13.59 -17.37
CA ALA A 288 -19.85 13.74 -18.02
C ALA A 288 -20.84 12.56 -17.78
N ALA A 289 -20.65 11.80 -16.69
CA ALA A 289 -21.45 10.63 -16.31
C ALA A 289 -21.36 10.40 -14.79
N PRO A 290 -22.08 11.16 -13.94
CA PRO A 290 -21.94 11.09 -12.48
C PRO A 290 -22.17 9.70 -11.87
N ARG A 291 -22.88 8.83 -12.54
CA ARG A 291 -23.11 7.42 -12.12
C ARG A 291 -22.10 6.44 -12.72
N GLY A 292 -21.15 6.95 -13.50
CA GLY A 292 -20.14 6.17 -14.19
C GLY A 292 -20.59 5.65 -15.55
N ARG A 293 -19.65 5.64 -16.49
CA ARG A 293 -19.72 4.99 -17.80
C ARG A 293 -18.42 4.27 -18.09
N VAL A 294 -18.47 3.26 -18.98
CA VAL A 294 -17.26 2.57 -19.42
C VAL A 294 -16.82 3.10 -20.77
N VAL A 295 -15.55 3.47 -20.87
CA VAL A 295 -14.97 4.05 -22.08
C VAL A 295 -13.68 3.33 -22.49
N ALA A 296 -13.37 3.33 -23.77
CA ALA A 296 -12.06 2.99 -24.31
C ALA A 296 -11.30 4.28 -24.66
N ILE A 297 -10.22 4.53 -23.92
CA ILE A 297 -9.38 5.71 -24.08
C ILE A 297 -8.14 5.32 -24.89
N PRO A 298 -7.89 5.90 -26.07
CA PRO A 298 -6.68 5.59 -26.82
C PRO A 298 -5.43 6.13 -26.11
N LEU A 299 -4.39 5.30 -25.96
CA LEU A 299 -3.15 5.70 -25.28
C LEU A 299 -2.23 6.57 -26.16
N LYS A 300 -2.53 6.71 -27.45
CA LYS A 300 -1.83 7.63 -28.36
C LYS A 300 -2.10 9.09 -27.99
N ALA A 301 -1.04 9.91 -28.08
CA ALA A 301 -0.98 11.26 -27.51
C ALA A 301 -2.11 12.21 -27.91
N GLU A 302 -2.54 12.17 -29.18
CA GLU A 302 -3.41 13.19 -29.78
C GLU A 302 -4.88 13.16 -29.28
N LYS A 303 -5.34 12.04 -28.75
CA LYS A 303 -6.76 11.83 -28.41
C LYS A 303 -7.01 11.43 -26.97
N ARG A 304 -5.98 11.09 -26.21
CA ARG A 304 -6.16 10.52 -24.88
C ARG A 304 -6.75 11.50 -23.83
N ASN A 305 -6.46 12.79 -23.99
CA ASN A 305 -6.91 13.84 -23.08
C ASN A 305 -8.18 14.59 -23.56
N ASP A 306 -8.79 14.11 -24.63
CA ASP A 306 -10.04 14.65 -25.16
C ASP A 306 -11.19 13.66 -24.90
N PRO A 307 -12.05 13.88 -23.89
CA PRO A 307 -13.14 12.97 -23.55
C PRO A 307 -14.15 12.76 -24.69
N GLN A 308 -14.23 13.70 -25.66
CA GLN A 308 -15.11 13.56 -26.84
C GLN A 308 -14.56 12.55 -27.85
N SER A 309 -13.26 12.26 -27.80
CA SER A 309 -12.62 11.28 -28.68
C SER A 309 -12.65 9.85 -28.12
N TRP A 310 -13.12 9.66 -26.89
CA TRP A 310 -13.19 8.34 -26.25
C TRP A 310 -14.38 7.55 -26.81
N VAL A 311 -14.17 6.24 -26.98
CA VAL A 311 -15.27 5.37 -27.44
C VAL A 311 -16.04 4.91 -26.21
N GLU A 312 -17.33 5.25 -26.16
CA GLU A 312 -18.22 4.76 -25.12
C GLU A 312 -18.55 3.28 -25.37
N LEU A 313 -18.28 2.43 -24.39
CA LEU A 313 -18.56 0.99 -24.43
C LEU A 313 -19.85 0.64 -23.67
N ILE A 314 -20.05 1.25 -22.50
CA ILE A 314 -21.26 1.12 -21.69
C ILE A 314 -21.66 2.53 -21.25
N PRO A 315 -22.83 3.02 -21.66
CA PRO A 315 -23.31 4.34 -21.28
C PRO A 315 -23.71 4.40 -19.80
N GLU A 316 -23.79 5.62 -19.28
CA GLU A 316 -24.38 5.86 -17.97
C GLU A 316 -25.83 5.36 -17.92
N SER A 317 -26.22 4.82 -16.79
CA SER A 317 -27.56 4.31 -16.54
C SER A 317 -28.05 4.69 -15.13
N ASP A 318 -29.20 4.16 -14.73
CA ASP A 318 -29.70 4.33 -13.35
C ASP A 318 -28.86 3.54 -12.32
N ILE A 319 -28.01 2.64 -12.77
CA ILE A 319 -27.10 1.84 -11.94
C ILE A 319 -25.73 2.52 -11.93
N VAL A 320 -25.15 2.68 -10.72
CA VAL A 320 -23.79 3.22 -10.56
C VAL A 320 -22.75 2.18 -10.97
N ILE A 321 -21.89 2.52 -11.92
CA ILE A 321 -20.73 1.73 -12.30
C ILE A 321 -19.52 2.30 -11.58
N ARG A 322 -18.85 1.48 -10.73
CA ARG A 322 -17.68 1.93 -9.92
C ARG A 322 -16.35 1.35 -10.39
N SER A 323 -16.37 0.15 -10.90
CA SER A 323 -15.14 -0.55 -11.31
C SER A 323 -15.41 -1.57 -12.41
N ILE A 324 -14.36 -1.94 -13.12
CA ILE A 324 -14.31 -3.08 -14.04
C ILE A 324 -13.16 -3.99 -13.62
N THR A 325 -13.33 -5.29 -13.83
CA THR A 325 -12.33 -6.34 -13.56
C THR A 325 -12.16 -7.26 -14.75
#